data_b6eb7691997f182b84a60ca6336b48c4
#
_entry.id   b6eb7691997f182b84a60ca6336b48c4
#
_cell.length_a   1.000
_cell.length_b   1.000
_cell.length_c   1.000
_cell.angle_alpha   90.00
_cell.angle_beta   90.00
_cell.angle_gamma   90.00
#
_symmetry.space_group_name_H-M   'P 1'
#
loop_
_entity.id
_entity.type
_entity.pdbx_description
1 polymer ?
#
loop_
_entity_poly.entity_id
_entity_poly.type
_entity_poly.pdbx_seq_one_letter_code
_entity_poly.pdbx_strand_id
1 'polypeptide(L)'
;PMRPTLRRGYNHAASLSRGPLVYSLKMGEQWNRVHADAPYRELPHADWEVLPTSPWNYALDIAEDTVDGDLVFVEHPVGERPFSPEGAPITASVRGRRLPGWDLEDGSAADAPRSPVASNEPEETLTLIPYGCTNLRVTEFPTLR
;
A
#
# COMPACT_ATOMS: atom_id res chain seq x y z
N PRO A 1 1.01 24.70 -4.10
CA PRO A 1 0.60 23.31 -4.16
C PRO A 1 1.37 22.45 -3.18
N MET A 2 0.71 21.43 -2.66
CA MET A 2 1.31 20.48 -1.73
C MET A 2 2.30 19.58 -2.48
N ARG A 3 3.46 19.34 -1.87
CA ARG A 3 4.47 18.44 -2.40
C ARG A 3 4.49 17.13 -1.63
N PRO A 4 4.84 16.01 -2.29
CA PRO A 4 5.01 14.75 -1.60
C PRO A 4 6.23 14.80 -0.68
N THR A 5 6.14 14.09 0.43
CA THR A 5 7.21 13.94 1.40
C THR A 5 7.54 12.46 1.57
N LEU A 6 8.83 12.15 1.53
CA LEU A 6 9.34 10.83 1.84
C LEU A 6 10.05 10.89 3.20
N ARG A 7 9.67 10.00 4.12
CA ARG A 7 10.33 9.86 5.42
C ARG A 7 10.86 8.45 5.57
N ARG A 8 12.03 8.33 6.18
CA ARG A 8 12.65 7.03 6.47
C ARG A 8 12.35 6.63 7.91
N GLY A 9 12.01 5.37 8.11
CA GLY A 9 11.79 4.76 9.41
C GLY A 9 12.66 3.54 9.64
N TYR A 10 12.10 2.54 10.33
CA TYR A 10 12.80 1.30 10.64
C TYR A 10 13.33 0.62 9.37
N ASN A 11 14.54 0.10 9.42
CA ASN A 11 15.25 -0.47 8.27
C ASN A 11 15.33 0.50 7.08
N HIS A 12 15.31 1.79 7.37
CA HIS A 12 15.41 2.81 6.34
C HIS A 12 14.26 2.73 5.31
N ALA A 13 13.13 2.12 5.70
CA ALA A 13 11.95 2.03 4.84
C ALA A 13 11.31 3.38 4.66
N ALA A 14 10.75 3.60 3.46
CA ALA A 14 10.12 4.87 3.12
C ALA A 14 8.63 4.86 3.39
N SER A 15 8.12 5.91 4.02
CA SER A 15 6.71 6.24 4.06
C SER A 15 6.46 7.51 3.25
N LEU A 16 5.32 7.56 2.57
CA LEU A 16 5.00 8.61 1.62
C LEU A 16 3.75 9.35 2.05
N SER A 17 3.81 10.67 2.02
CA SER A 17 2.67 11.52 2.35
C SER A 17 2.61 12.72 1.42
N ARG A 18 1.42 13.32 1.31
CA ARG A 18 1.19 14.58 0.60
C ARG A 18 0.13 15.35 1.37
N GLY A 19 0.52 16.48 1.97
CA GLY A 19 -0.34 17.17 2.92
C GLY A 19 -0.70 16.24 4.08
N PRO A 20 -1.98 16.15 4.47
CA PRO A 20 -2.40 15.29 5.59
C PRO A 20 -2.54 13.81 5.21
N LEU A 21 -2.38 13.44 3.94
CA LEU A 21 -2.63 12.08 3.46
C LEU A 21 -1.35 11.24 3.46
N VAL A 22 -1.42 10.07 4.08
CA VAL A 22 -0.42 9.01 3.99
C VAL A 22 -0.87 8.03 2.93
N TYR A 23 0.06 7.54 2.13
CA TYR A 23 -0.23 6.67 0.99
C TYR A 23 0.15 5.23 1.27
N SER A 24 -0.67 4.32 0.79
CA SER A 24 -0.42 2.89 0.86
C SER A 24 -0.62 2.23 -0.50
N LEU A 25 -0.09 1.02 -0.66
CA LEU A 25 -0.21 0.28 -1.90
C LEU A 25 -1.67 -0.13 -2.14
N LYS A 26 -2.20 0.21 -3.33
CA LYS A 26 -3.48 -0.32 -3.78
C LYS A 26 -3.28 -1.78 -4.16
N MET A 27 -4.04 -2.67 -3.54
CA MET A 27 -3.99 -4.09 -3.84
C MET A 27 -5.41 -4.66 -3.89
N GLY A 28 -5.57 -5.75 -4.66
CA GLY A 28 -6.83 -6.47 -4.68
C GLY A 28 -7.09 -7.15 -3.34
N GLU A 29 -8.35 -7.28 -2.98
CA GLU A 29 -8.79 -7.81 -1.70
C GLU A 29 -9.78 -8.96 -1.90
N GLN A 30 -9.66 -9.99 -1.07
CA GLN A 30 -10.64 -11.06 -0.94
C GLN A 30 -11.17 -11.05 0.48
N TRP A 31 -12.48 -10.97 0.63
CA TRP A 31 -13.17 -10.95 1.91
C TRP A 31 -13.80 -12.30 2.18
N ASN A 32 -13.39 -12.95 3.27
CA ASN A 32 -13.94 -14.23 3.71
C ASN A 32 -14.60 -14.06 5.07
N ARG A 33 -15.84 -14.53 5.19
CA ARG A 33 -16.52 -14.57 6.48
C ARG A 33 -15.93 -15.70 7.30
N VAL A 34 -15.48 -15.39 8.53
CA VAL A 34 -14.96 -16.37 9.49
C VAL A 34 -15.90 -16.45 10.68
N HIS A 35 -15.83 -17.56 11.43
CA HIS A 35 -16.71 -17.84 12.59
C HIS A 35 -18.21 -17.73 12.23
N ALA A 36 -18.58 -18.14 11.02
CA ALA A 36 -19.95 -17.98 10.52
C ALA A 36 -20.98 -18.79 11.31
N ASP A 37 -20.54 -19.86 11.96
CA ASP A 37 -21.35 -20.73 12.79
C ASP A 37 -21.53 -20.23 14.23
N ALA A 38 -20.82 -19.18 14.63
CA ALA A 38 -20.95 -18.60 15.97
C ALA A 38 -22.21 -17.73 16.04
N PRO A 39 -23.16 -17.99 16.99
CA PRO A 39 -24.45 -17.30 17.00
C PRO A 39 -24.34 -15.79 17.19
N TYR A 40 -23.31 -15.33 17.90
CA TYR A 40 -23.09 -13.89 18.14
C TYR A 40 -22.36 -13.21 16.96
N ARG A 41 -22.04 -13.95 15.91
CA ARG A 41 -21.35 -13.45 14.70
C ARG A 41 -22.23 -13.48 13.46
N GLU A 42 -23.53 -13.42 13.64
CA GLU A 42 -24.48 -13.24 12.54
C GLU A 42 -24.45 -11.81 12.00
N LEU A 43 -24.85 -11.65 10.73
CA LEU A 43 -24.94 -10.31 10.13
C LEU A 43 -25.90 -9.43 10.94
N PRO A 44 -25.56 -8.15 11.16
CA PRO A 44 -24.40 -7.42 10.62
C PRO A 44 -23.10 -7.55 11.44
N HIS A 45 -23.06 -8.40 12.45
CA HIS A 45 -21.94 -8.57 13.36
C HIS A 45 -20.96 -9.69 12.93
N ALA A 46 -20.91 -10.01 11.64
CA ALA A 46 -20.02 -11.02 11.11
C ALA A 46 -18.54 -10.62 11.22
N ASP A 47 -17.71 -11.62 11.48
CA ASP A 47 -16.25 -11.46 11.40
C ASP A 47 -15.79 -11.70 9.96
N TRP A 48 -14.86 -10.88 9.50
CA TRP A 48 -14.32 -10.95 8.16
C TRP A 48 -12.81 -11.07 8.18
N GLU A 49 -12.30 -11.94 7.32
CA GLU A 49 -10.88 -12.02 6.99
C GLU A 49 -10.66 -11.38 5.63
N VAL A 50 -9.67 -10.49 5.53
CA VAL A 50 -9.32 -9.80 4.29
C VAL A 50 -7.95 -10.28 3.83
N LEU A 51 -7.87 -10.81 2.61
CA LEU A 51 -6.65 -11.35 2.03
C LEU A 51 -6.29 -10.60 0.75
N PRO A 52 -4.99 -10.39 0.47
CA PRO A 52 -4.58 -9.79 -0.78
C PRO A 52 -4.77 -10.76 -1.95
N THR A 53 -5.28 -10.25 -3.08
CA THR A 53 -5.41 -11.00 -4.33
C THR A 53 -4.39 -10.59 -5.37
N SER A 54 -3.53 -9.63 -5.06
CA SER A 54 -2.44 -9.16 -5.91
C SER A 54 -1.15 -9.12 -5.10
N PRO A 55 0.02 -9.09 -5.77
CA PRO A 55 1.29 -8.94 -5.07
C PRO A 55 1.32 -7.64 -4.26
N TRP A 56 2.02 -7.68 -3.12
CA TRP A 56 2.14 -6.55 -2.20
C TRP A 56 3.60 -6.21 -1.85
N ASN A 57 4.53 -7.13 -2.12
CA ASN A 57 5.92 -7.06 -1.67
C ASN A 57 6.81 -6.37 -2.72
N TYR A 58 6.69 -5.05 -2.78
CA TYR A 58 7.43 -4.22 -3.73
C TYR A 58 8.45 -3.32 -3.04
N ALA A 59 9.59 -3.12 -3.71
CA ALA A 59 10.48 -2.01 -3.43
C ALA A 59 10.19 -0.90 -4.43
N LEU A 60 10.19 0.35 -3.95
CA LEU A 60 9.88 1.51 -4.78
C LEU A 60 11.15 2.15 -5.32
N ASP A 61 11.09 2.61 -6.57
CA ASP A 61 12.19 3.34 -7.19
C ASP A 61 12.05 4.84 -6.89
N ILE A 62 12.37 5.22 -5.66
CA ILE A 62 12.24 6.58 -5.15
C ILE A 62 13.42 6.95 -4.26
N ALA A 63 13.64 8.25 -4.11
CA ALA A 63 14.61 8.82 -3.17
C ALA A 63 14.11 10.17 -2.67
N GLU A 64 14.65 10.65 -1.55
CA GLU A 64 14.23 11.91 -0.93
C GLU A 64 14.33 13.11 -1.87
N ASP A 65 15.40 13.15 -2.65
CA ASP A 65 15.71 14.28 -3.55
C ASP A 65 14.95 14.22 -4.87
N THR A 66 14.33 13.08 -5.21
CA THR A 66 13.63 12.88 -6.48
C THR A 66 12.13 12.59 -6.32
N VAL A 67 11.63 12.52 -5.10
CA VAL A 67 10.25 12.09 -4.82
C VAL A 67 9.19 12.94 -5.53
N ASP A 68 9.44 14.22 -5.73
CA ASP A 68 8.53 15.11 -6.48
C ASP A 68 8.28 14.62 -7.91
N GLY A 69 9.29 14.07 -8.56
CA GLY A 69 9.18 13.55 -9.92
C GLY A 69 8.89 12.06 -9.98
N ASP A 70 9.21 11.32 -8.91
CA ASP A 70 9.00 9.87 -8.85
C ASP A 70 7.52 9.51 -8.67
N LEU A 71 6.74 10.38 -8.04
CA LEU A 71 5.31 10.19 -7.80
C LEU A 71 4.47 11.05 -8.73
N VAL A 72 3.51 10.44 -9.40
CA VAL A 72 2.56 11.15 -10.26
C VAL A 72 1.17 11.03 -9.67
N PHE A 73 0.62 12.16 -9.24
CA PHE A 73 -0.70 12.23 -8.62
C PHE A 73 -1.79 12.50 -9.64
N VAL A 74 -2.91 11.79 -9.52
CA VAL A 74 -4.10 11.98 -10.35
C VAL A 74 -5.31 12.11 -9.43
N GLU A 75 -6.08 13.19 -9.62
CA GLU A 75 -7.34 13.39 -8.92
C GLU A 75 -8.47 12.74 -9.72
N HIS A 76 -9.42 12.17 -8.99
CA HIS A 76 -10.59 11.50 -9.55
C HIS A 76 -11.86 12.12 -9.00
N PRO A 77 -12.99 12.09 -9.75
CA PRO A 77 -14.28 12.52 -9.19
C PRO A 77 -14.64 11.72 -7.95
N VAL A 78 -15.22 12.38 -6.96
CA VAL A 78 -15.71 11.71 -5.76
C VAL A 78 -16.98 10.95 -6.11
N GLY A 79 -16.96 9.63 -5.98
CA GLY A 79 -18.07 8.75 -6.23
C GLY A 79 -18.81 8.36 -4.96
N GLU A 80 -19.59 7.28 -5.03
CA GLU A 80 -20.41 6.80 -3.91
C GLU A 80 -19.58 6.22 -2.76
N ARG A 81 -18.38 5.70 -3.05
CA ARG A 81 -17.50 5.07 -2.06
C ARG A 81 -16.10 5.68 -2.08
N PRO A 82 -15.94 6.94 -1.61
CA PRO A 82 -14.66 7.62 -1.68
C PRO A 82 -13.59 7.04 -0.76
N PHE A 83 -13.97 6.22 0.21
CA PHE A 83 -13.05 5.57 1.15
C PHE A 83 -12.84 4.09 0.83
N SER A 84 -13.01 3.70 -0.43
CA SER A 84 -12.71 2.35 -0.92
C SER A 84 -11.49 2.37 -1.84
N PRO A 85 -10.81 1.22 -2.06
CA PRO A 85 -9.68 1.18 -2.99
C PRO A 85 -10.03 1.65 -4.40
N GLU A 86 -11.20 1.30 -4.91
CA GLU A 86 -11.66 1.67 -6.25
C GLU A 86 -12.19 3.10 -6.32
N GLY A 87 -12.67 3.63 -5.21
CA GLY A 87 -13.27 4.96 -5.12
C GLY A 87 -12.33 6.04 -4.62
N ALA A 88 -11.05 5.75 -4.46
CA ALA A 88 -10.08 6.71 -3.95
C ALA A 88 -10.10 8.00 -4.79
N PRO A 89 -10.29 9.18 -4.15
CA PRO A 89 -10.40 10.44 -4.88
C PRO A 89 -9.09 10.94 -5.44
N ILE A 90 -7.97 10.38 -4.99
CA ILE A 90 -6.64 10.70 -5.49
C ILE A 90 -5.79 9.44 -5.51
N THR A 91 -5.02 9.25 -6.56
CA THR A 91 -4.06 8.15 -6.68
C THR A 91 -2.68 8.68 -6.99
N ALA A 92 -1.65 7.92 -6.64
CA ALA A 92 -0.29 8.21 -7.04
C ALA A 92 0.28 7.01 -7.79
N SER A 93 0.98 7.26 -8.88
CA SER A 93 1.72 6.24 -9.62
C SER A 93 3.19 6.32 -9.26
N VAL A 94 3.82 5.17 -9.10
CA VAL A 94 5.24 5.05 -8.77
C VAL A 94 5.80 3.78 -9.42
N ARG A 95 7.07 3.80 -9.77
CA ARG A 95 7.76 2.61 -10.27
C ARG A 95 8.30 1.76 -9.13
N GLY A 96 8.27 0.46 -9.32
CA GLY A 96 8.81 -0.47 -8.34
C GLY A 96 9.13 -1.82 -8.94
N ARG A 97 9.72 -2.68 -8.11
CA ARG A 97 10.06 -4.06 -8.45
C ARG A 97 9.68 -4.96 -7.30
N ARG A 98 9.18 -6.14 -7.61
CA ARG A 98 8.87 -7.13 -6.57
C ARG A 98 10.12 -7.54 -5.81
N LEU A 99 9.92 -7.86 -4.54
CA LEU A 99 10.93 -8.47 -3.67
C LEU A 99 10.41 -9.84 -3.21
N PRO A 100 10.66 -10.91 -3.97
CA PRO A 100 10.12 -12.23 -3.63
C PRO A 100 10.56 -12.74 -2.25
N GLY A 101 11.70 -12.25 -1.74
CA GLY A 101 12.20 -12.62 -0.42
C GLY A 101 11.53 -11.91 0.76
N TRP A 102 10.74 -10.88 0.49
CA TRP A 102 9.97 -10.19 1.54
C TRP A 102 8.60 -10.84 1.66
N ASP A 103 8.41 -11.57 2.74
CA ASP A 103 7.29 -12.48 2.88
C ASP A 103 6.40 -12.13 4.08
N LEU A 104 5.36 -12.91 4.30
CA LEU A 104 4.48 -12.78 5.44
C LEU A 104 5.11 -13.42 6.68
N GLU A 105 4.82 -12.84 7.82
CA GLU A 105 5.13 -13.38 9.14
C GLU A 105 3.88 -13.28 10.00
N ASP A 106 3.39 -14.41 10.51
CA ASP A 106 2.16 -14.48 11.31
C ASP A 106 0.94 -13.83 10.63
N GLY A 107 0.81 -14.02 9.32
CA GLY A 107 -0.31 -13.49 8.54
C GLY A 107 -0.21 -12.02 8.15
N SER A 108 0.87 -11.34 8.52
CA SER A 108 1.14 -9.94 8.17
C SER A 108 2.45 -9.83 7.41
N ALA A 109 2.68 -8.72 6.74
CA ALA A 109 3.98 -8.47 6.14
C ALA A 109 5.06 -8.47 7.23
N ALA A 110 6.15 -9.18 6.96
CA ALA A 110 7.33 -9.10 7.79
C ALA A 110 7.92 -7.68 7.73
N ASP A 111 8.85 -7.37 8.63
CA ASP A 111 9.55 -6.09 8.57
C ASP A 111 10.17 -5.89 7.20
N ALA A 112 10.04 -4.68 6.66
CA ALA A 112 10.64 -4.35 5.38
C ALA A 112 12.15 -4.57 5.41
N PRO A 113 12.73 -5.21 4.38
CA PRO A 113 14.19 -5.33 4.29
C PRO A 113 14.84 -3.96 4.31
N ARG A 114 16.05 -3.89 4.84
CA ARG A 114 16.75 -2.62 4.94
C ARG A 114 17.06 -2.04 3.56
N SER A 115 16.66 -0.79 3.36
CA SER A 115 16.90 -0.05 2.12
C SER A 115 18.33 0.55 2.10
N PRO A 116 18.95 0.68 0.92
CA PRO A 116 18.43 0.27 -0.38
C PRO A 116 18.49 -1.25 -0.59
N VAL A 117 17.56 -1.75 -1.39
CA VAL A 117 17.50 -3.16 -1.77
C VAL A 117 17.75 -3.30 -3.26
N ALA A 118 18.13 -4.50 -3.69
CA ALA A 118 18.27 -4.84 -5.10
C ALA A 118 17.20 -5.86 -5.51
N SER A 119 16.69 -5.73 -6.73
CA SER A 119 15.75 -6.68 -7.29
C SER A 119 16.01 -6.85 -8.78
N ASN A 120 15.98 -8.08 -9.26
CA ASN A 120 16.06 -8.40 -10.68
C ASN A 120 14.69 -8.62 -11.31
N GLU A 121 13.62 -8.42 -10.54
CA GLU A 121 12.27 -8.53 -11.06
C GLU A 121 11.96 -7.39 -12.04
N PRO A 122 11.01 -7.60 -12.98
CA PRO A 122 10.64 -6.54 -13.92
C PRO A 122 10.17 -5.28 -13.22
N GLU A 123 10.45 -4.14 -13.82
CA GLU A 123 9.92 -2.86 -13.37
C GLU A 123 8.42 -2.80 -13.66
N GLU A 124 7.65 -2.37 -12.66
CA GLU A 124 6.20 -2.20 -12.78
C GLU A 124 5.82 -0.80 -12.36
N THR A 125 4.71 -0.32 -12.89
CA THR A 125 4.07 0.91 -12.38
C THR A 125 3.02 0.50 -11.36
N LEU A 126 3.18 1.01 -10.14
CA LEU A 126 2.32 0.69 -9.01
C LEU A 126 1.39 1.86 -8.72
N THR A 127 0.24 1.57 -8.14
CA THR A 127 -0.73 2.59 -7.71
C THR A 127 -0.75 2.64 -6.19
N LEU A 128 -0.60 3.86 -5.66
CA LEU A 128 -0.76 4.15 -4.25
C LEU A 128 -2.06 4.94 -4.05
N ILE A 129 -2.70 4.70 -2.93
CA ILE A 129 -3.95 5.38 -2.55
C ILE A 129 -3.86 5.85 -1.11
N PRO A 130 -4.69 6.83 -0.70
CA PRO A 130 -4.70 7.28 0.68
C PRO A 130 -4.97 6.12 1.64
N TYR A 131 -4.28 6.12 2.77
CA TYR A 131 -4.38 5.11 3.81
C TYR A 131 -5.84 4.81 4.20
N GLY A 132 -6.68 5.83 4.29
CA GLY A 132 -8.10 5.69 4.63
C GLY A 132 -8.94 4.94 3.58
N CYS A 133 -8.40 4.72 2.37
CA CYS A 133 -9.07 3.98 1.31
C CYS A 133 -8.69 2.50 1.27
N THR A 134 -7.84 2.03 2.19
CA THR A 134 -7.33 0.66 2.20
C THR A 134 -7.84 -0.12 3.40
N ASN A 135 -8.00 -1.42 3.23
CA ASN A 135 -8.27 -2.38 4.31
C ASN A 135 -7.01 -3.19 4.62
N LEU A 136 -6.27 -3.57 3.59
CA LEU A 136 -4.93 -4.11 3.72
C LEU A 136 -3.94 -2.99 3.47
N ARG A 137 -3.01 -2.78 4.42
CA ARG A 137 -2.20 -1.56 4.44
C ARG A 137 -0.73 -1.86 4.42
N VAL A 138 -0.07 -1.49 3.33
CA VAL A 138 1.38 -1.40 3.25
C VAL A 138 1.72 0.07 3.04
N THR A 139 2.29 0.69 4.07
CA THR A 139 2.60 2.13 4.10
C THR A 139 4.09 2.40 4.27
N GLU A 140 4.87 1.38 4.58
CA GLU A 140 6.32 1.45 4.67
C GLU A 140 6.93 0.56 3.60
N PHE A 141 7.75 1.13 2.76
CA PHE A 141 8.28 0.46 1.59
C PHE A 141 9.81 0.41 1.61
N PRO A 142 10.40 -0.74 1.31
CA PRO A 142 11.80 -0.74 0.93
C PRO A 142 11.98 0.03 -0.37
N THR A 143 13.15 0.61 -0.57
CA THR A 143 13.45 1.39 -1.76
C THR A 143 14.65 0.81 -2.49
N LEU A 144 14.67 1.05 -3.83
CA LEU A 144 15.80 0.65 -4.67
C LEU A 144 16.95 1.65 -4.59
N ARG A 145 16.68 2.84 -4.08
CA ARG A 145 17.68 3.91 -3.92
C ARG A 145 17.77 4.43 -2.51
#